data_4533a4e37a110fc4e0edc6ef9cddf9cb
#
_entry.id   4533a4e37a110fc4e0edc6ef9cddf9cb
#
_cell.length_a   1.000
_cell.length_b   1.000
_cell.length_c   1.000
_cell.angle_alpha   90.00
_cell.angle_beta   90.00
_cell.angle_gamma   90.00
#
_symmetry.space_group_name_H-M   'P 1'
#
loop_
_entity.id
_entity.type
_entity.pdbx_description
1 polymer ?
#
loop_
_entity_poly.entity_id
_entity_poly.type
_entity_poly.pdbx_seq_one_letter_code
_entity_poly.pdbx_strand_id
1 'polypeptide(L)'
;MSAAFDLWKRCEGLPFGKAIFSRLICFKAPYFGSIRPRFEEFRPGYARVSMAKRRAVTNHIGTVHAIAMCNLAELAAGTMTEITIPASMRWLPKGMTVEYVKKAGTGVEAVATVGEIAEGPAREVPVAVDIRDTAGETVCRATIAMWVSPRRPS
;
A
#
# COMPACT_ATOMS: atom_id res chain seq x y z
N MET A 1 18.93 -2.46 4.48
CA MET A 1 17.60 -2.48 3.75
C MET A 1 16.57 -3.12 4.67
N SER A 2 15.28 -2.87 4.48
CA SER A 2 14.27 -3.49 5.35
C SER A 2 14.05 -4.97 4.98
N ALA A 3 13.71 -5.80 5.98
CA ALA A 3 13.44 -7.23 5.75
C ALA A 3 12.34 -7.49 4.70
N ALA A 4 11.38 -6.56 4.58
CA ALA A 4 10.32 -6.65 3.57
C ALA A 4 10.86 -6.46 2.15
N PHE A 5 11.80 -5.55 1.96
CA PHE A 5 12.41 -5.34 0.63
C PHE A 5 13.34 -6.51 0.24
N ASP A 6 14.12 -7.02 1.19
CA ASP A 6 14.96 -8.20 0.94
C ASP A 6 14.12 -9.42 0.56
N LEU A 7 12.97 -9.60 1.23
CA LEU A 7 12.00 -10.65 0.89
C LEU A 7 11.41 -10.45 -0.51
N TRP A 8 11.04 -9.22 -0.88
CA TRP A 8 10.56 -8.90 -2.22
C TRP A 8 11.57 -9.27 -3.28
N LYS A 9 12.84 -8.84 -3.11
CA LYS A 9 13.92 -9.13 -4.06
C LYS A 9 14.16 -10.63 -4.26
N ARG A 10 13.95 -11.44 -3.23
CA ARG A 10 14.03 -12.90 -3.34
C ARG A 10 12.84 -13.52 -4.08
N CYS A 11 11.66 -12.93 -3.94
CA CYS A 11 10.42 -13.43 -4.52
C CYS A 11 10.19 -12.96 -5.96
N GLU A 12 10.55 -11.72 -6.30
CA GLU A 12 10.13 -11.09 -7.57
C GLU A 12 10.53 -11.84 -8.83
N GLY A 13 11.66 -12.56 -8.80
CA GLY A 13 12.18 -13.37 -9.91
C GLY A 13 11.66 -14.82 -9.95
N LEU A 14 10.86 -15.24 -8.97
CA LEU A 14 10.38 -16.62 -8.87
C LEU A 14 9.02 -16.80 -9.56
N PRO A 15 8.74 -17.99 -10.12
CA PRO A 15 7.39 -18.38 -10.50
C PRO A 15 6.45 -18.19 -9.31
N PHE A 16 5.32 -17.48 -9.52
CA PHE A 16 4.36 -17.11 -8.44
C PHE A 16 4.93 -16.25 -7.30
N GLY A 17 6.16 -15.73 -7.42
CA GLY A 17 6.85 -15.01 -6.36
C GLY A 17 6.07 -13.81 -5.83
N LYS A 18 5.40 -13.04 -6.69
CA LYS A 18 4.51 -11.93 -6.28
C LYS A 18 3.36 -12.41 -5.39
N ALA A 19 2.76 -13.56 -5.71
CA ALA A 19 1.68 -14.14 -4.91
C ALA A 19 2.19 -14.64 -3.54
N ILE A 20 3.37 -15.26 -3.54
CA ILE A 20 4.04 -15.71 -2.30
C ILE A 20 4.34 -14.52 -1.41
N PHE A 21 4.97 -13.47 -1.94
CA PHE A 21 5.26 -12.24 -1.19
C PHE A 21 3.99 -11.62 -0.59
N SER A 22 2.95 -11.47 -1.41
CA SER A 22 1.67 -10.89 -0.96
C SER A 22 1.04 -11.67 0.18
N ARG A 23 1.09 -13.00 0.13
CA ARG A 23 0.60 -13.86 1.22
C ARG A 23 1.43 -13.73 2.49
N LEU A 24 2.75 -13.62 2.38
CA LEU A 24 3.63 -13.44 3.53
C LEU A 24 3.40 -12.08 4.21
N ILE A 25 3.19 -11.02 3.44
CA ILE A 25 2.79 -9.71 3.99
C ILE A 25 1.45 -9.82 4.72
N CYS A 26 0.44 -10.47 4.12
CA CYS A 26 -0.86 -10.67 4.75
C CYS A 26 -0.79 -11.60 5.98
N PHE A 27 0.14 -12.56 6.02
CA PHE A 27 0.36 -13.38 7.21
C PHE A 27 0.89 -12.55 8.37
N LYS A 28 1.81 -11.62 8.11
CA LYS A 28 2.35 -10.68 9.11
C LYS A 28 1.35 -9.60 9.53
N ALA A 29 0.50 -9.16 8.60
CA ALA A 29 -0.53 -8.13 8.82
C ALA A 29 -1.89 -8.68 8.34
N PRO A 30 -2.56 -9.52 9.17
CA PRO A 30 -3.66 -10.38 8.72
C PRO A 30 -4.90 -9.63 8.23
N TYR A 31 -5.16 -8.41 8.71
CA TYR A 31 -6.29 -7.61 8.25
C TYR A 31 -6.27 -7.36 6.74
N PHE A 32 -5.09 -7.11 6.16
CA PHE A 32 -4.95 -6.92 4.71
C PHE A 32 -5.27 -8.18 3.89
N GLY A 33 -5.24 -9.35 4.48
CA GLY A 33 -5.69 -10.60 3.84
C GLY A 33 -7.16 -10.59 3.43
N SER A 34 -8.00 -9.77 4.06
CA SER A 34 -9.41 -9.60 3.75
C SER A 34 -9.64 -9.14 2.30
N ILE A 35 -8.77 -8.31 1.75
CA ILE A 35 -8.86 -7.81 0.38
C ILE A 35 -8.11 -8.68 -0.65
N ARG A 36 -7.31 -9.66 -0.23
CA ARG A 36 -6.47 -10.53 -1.08
C ARG A 36 -5.62 -9.71 -2.07
N PRO A 37 -4.74 -8.84 -1.58
CA PRO A 37 -3.96 -7.96 -2.42
C PRO A 37 -2.87 -8.76 -3.17
N ARG A 38 -2.39 -8.18 -4.27
CA ARG A 38 -1.23 -8.68 -5.00
C ARG A 38 -0.26 -7.54 -5.27
N PHE A 39 0.96 -7.66 -4.77
CA PHE A 39 2.04 -6.73 -5.09
C PHE A 39 2.49 -6.95 -6.54
N GLU A 40 2.47 -5.87 -7.32
CA GLU A 40 2.88 -5.87 -8.73
C GLU A 40 4.26 -5.24 -8.92
N GLU A 41 4.53 -4.15 -8.20
CA GLU A 41 5.82 -3.47 -8.14
C GLU A 41 6.07 -2.98 -6.71
N PHE A 42 7.32 -3.07 -6.26
CA PHE A 42 7.66 -2.70 -4.91
C PHE A 42 9.12 -2.25 -4.81
N ARG A 43 9.34 -0.96 -4.58
CA ARG A 43 10.67 -0.35 -4.45
C ARG A 43 10.59 0.91 -3.59
N PRO A 44 11.70 1.38 -3.02
CA PRO A 44 11.70 2.64 -2.27
C PRO A 44 11.04 3.78 -3.05
N GLY A 45 10.16 4.50 -2.39
CA GLY A 45 9.38 5.61 -2.96
C GLY A 45 8.22 5.22 -3.87
N TYR A 46 8.01 3.92 -4.13
CA TYR A 46 6.95 3.46 -5.04
C TYR A 46 6.43 2.07 -4.69
N ALA A 47 5.11 1.90 -4.67
CA ALA A 47 4.47 0.59 -4.64
C ALA A 47 3.23 0.57 -5.53
N ARG A 48 3.02 -0.55 -6.23
CA ARG A 48 1.80 -0.84 -6.98
C ARG A 48 1.24 -2.17 -6.53
N VAL A 49 0.01 -2.12 -6.01
CA VAL A 49 -0.68 -3.26 -5.40
C VAL A 49 -2.07 -3.39 -5.99
N SER A 50 -2.40 -4.54 -6.54
CA SER A 50 -3.71 -4.82 -7.17
C SER A 50 -4.66 -5.57 -6.24
N MET A 51 -5.95 -5.41 -6.49
CA MET A 51 -7.05 -6.13 -5.84
C MET A 51 -8.11 -6.49 -6.88
N ALA A 52 -8.38 -7.78 -7.04
CA ALA A 52 -9.44 -8.24 -7.93
C ALA A 52 -10.83 -7.88 -7.37
N LYS A 53 -11.74 -7.47 -8.24
CA LYS A 53 -13.16 -7.34 -7.86
C LYS A 53 -13.73 -8.73 -7.61
N ARG A 54 -14.29 -8.93 -6.43
CA ARG A 54 -14.97 -10.16 -6.00
C ARG A 54 -16.04 -9.83 -4.98
N ARG A 55 -17.00 -10.73 -4.75
CA ARG A 55 -18.13 -10.48 -3.85
C ARG A 55 -17.72 -9.95 -2.47
N ALA A 56 -16.65 -10.47 -1.88
CA ALA A 56 -16.18 -10.08 -0.54
C ALA A 56 -15.66 -8.64 -0.44
N VAL A 57 -15.39 -7.97 -1.55
CA VAL A 57 -14.91 -6.57 -1.59
C VAL A 57 -15.87 -5.64 -2.35
N THR A 58 -17.09 -6.11 -2.67
CA THR A 58 -18.11 -5.31 -3.34
C THR A 58 -19.14 -4.77 -2.36
N ASN A 59 -19.72 -3.63 -2.70
CA ASN A 59 -20.83 -3.01 -2.00
C ASN A 59 -22.19 -3.47 -2.59
N HIS A 60 -23.29 -2.96 -2.03
CA HIS A 60 -24.66 -3.29 -2.43
C HIS A 60 -25.06 -2.88 -3.86
N ILE A 61 -24.30 -1.94 -4.47
CA ILE A 61 -24.51 -1.53 -5.87
C ILE A 61 -23.60 -2.27 -6.86
N GLY A 62 -22.85 -3.27 -6.41
CA GLY A 62 -22.03 -4.12 -7.26
C GLY A 62 -20.69 -3.50 -7.70
N THR A 63 -20.24 -2.44 -7.06
CA THR A 63 -18.90 -1.84 -7.27
C THR A 63 -17.93 -2.23 -6.15
N VAL A 64 -16.64 -2.00 -6.33
CA VAL A 64 -15.67 -2.18 -5.25
C VAL A 64 -16.02 -1.24 -4.10
N HIS A 65 -16.05 -1.79 -2.89
CA HIS A 65 -16.40 -1.04 -1.69
C HIS A 65 -15.36 0.04 -1.39
N ALA A 66 -15.81 1.23 -1.02
CA ALA A 66 -14.97 2.37 -0.68
C ALA A 66 -13.90 2.02 0.36
N ILE A 67 -14.29 1.31 1.44
CA ILE A 67 -13.35 0.93 2.50
C ILE A 67 -12.34 -0.14 2.03
N ALA A 68 -12.70 -1.00 1.08
CA ALA A 68 -11.74 -1.93 0.50
C ALA A 68 -10.65 -1.19 -0.30
N MET A 69 -11.00 -0.08 -0.97
CA MET A 69 -10.02 0.80 -1.61
C MET A 69 -9.14 1.52 -0.59
N CYS A 70 -9.70 2.01 0.52
CA CYS A 70 -8.93 2.59 1.61
C CYS A 70 -7.94 1.59 2.22
N ASN A 71 -8.38 0.34 2.44
CA ASN A 71 -7.53 -0.74 2.92
C ASN A 71 -6.36 -1.01 1.95
N LEU A 72 -6.63 -1.05 0.64
CA LEU A 72 -5.60 -1.22 -0.38
C LEU A 72 -4.62 -0.05 -0.43
N ALA A 73 -5.12 1.20 -0.27
CA ALA A 73 -4.28 2.39 -0.20
C ALA A 73 -3.34 2.36 1.00
N GLU A 74 -3.85 2.00 2.18
CA GLU A 74 -3.04 1.90 3.40
C GLU A 74 -1.98 0.82 3.29
N LEU A 75 -2.31 -0.35 2.75
CA LEU A 75 -1.34 -1.41 2.52
C LEU A 75 -0.19 -0.94 1.60
N ALA A 76 -0.54 -0.37 0.46
CA ALA A 76 0.45 0.10 -0.52
C ALA A 76 1.36 1.18 0.08
N ALA A 77 0.76 2.21 0.70
CA ALA A 77 1.49 3.32 1.29
C ALA A 77 2.34 2.90 2.51
N GLY A 78 1.78 2.09 3.41
CA GLY A 78 2.47 1.65 4.62
C GLY A 78 3.66 0.77 4.31
N THR A 79 3.50 -0.24 3.46
CA THR A 79 4.61 -1.13 3.09
C THR A 79 5.68 -0.40 2.29
N MET A 80 5.30 0.53 1.39
CA MET A 80 6.24 1.37 0.68
C MET A 80 7.02 2.28 1.64
N THR A 81 6.35 2.91 2.59
CA THR A 81 7.00 3.75 3.61
C THR A 81 8.02 2.95 4.41
N GLU A 82 7.69 1.73 4.83
CA GLU A 82 8.60 0.83 5.56
C GLU A 82 9.94 0.59 4.84
N ILE A 83 9.92 0.50 3.52
CA ILE A 83 11.15 0.26 2.74
C ILE A 83 11.82 1.55 2.26
N THR A 84 11.18 2.69 2.44
CA THR A 84 11.67 4.00 1.99
C THR A 84 12.38 4.75 3.11
N ILE A 85 11.92 4.63 4.36
CA ILE A 85 12.51 5.31 5.50
C ILE A 85 13.89 4.74 5.85
N PRO A 86 14.82 5.56 6.39
CA PRO A 86 16.07 5.08 6.96
C PRO A 86 15.85 4.06 8.08
N ALA A 87 16.78 3.12 8.26
CA ALA A 87 16.69 2.07 9.28
C ALA A 87 16.63 2.62 10.72
N SER A 88 17.18 3.81 10.95
CA SER A 88 17.13 4.56 12.21
C SER A 88 15.76 5.17 12.51
N MET A 89 14.85 5.16 11.53
CA MET A 89 13.53 5.76 11.65
C MET A 89 12.45 4.69 11.79
N ARG A 90 11.28 5.11 12.26
CA ARG A 90 10.02 4.32 12.32
C ARG A 90 8.86 5.19 11.84
N TRP A 91 7.77 4.56 11.50
CA TRP A 91 6.57 5.24 11.02
C TRP A 91 5.28 4.69 11.64
N LEU A 92 4.24 5.52 11.63
CA LEU A 92 2.86 5.16 11.97
C LEU A 92 1.91 5.99 11.12
N PRO A 93 0.82 5.43 10.58
CA PRO A 93 -0.22 6.23 9.94
C PRO A 93 -0.96 7.04 11.01
N LYS A 94 -1.14 8.34 10.76
CA LYS A 94 -1.91 9.25 11.64
C LYS A 94 -3.31 9.53 11.13
N GLY A 95 -3.49 9.45 9.83
CA GLY A 95 -4.77 9.73 9.21
C GLY A 95 -4.70 9.56 7.70
N MET A 96 -5.86 9.55 7.08
CA MET A 96 -6.03 9.43 5.64
C MET A 96 -7.13 10.36 5.17
N THR A 97 -6.85 11.16 4.14
CA THR A 97 -7.85 11.92 3.40
C THR A 97 -8.14 11.18 2.10
N VAL A 98 -9.41 10.96 1.79
CA VAL A 98 -9.85 10.14 0.66
C VAL A 98 -10.86 10.90 -0.17
N GLU A 99 -10.69 10.85 -1.49
CA GLU A 99 -11.63 11.33 -2.48
C GLU A 99 -12.07 10.16 -3.39
N TYR A 100 -13.36 9.89 -3.44
CA TYR A 100 -13.95 8.91 -4.35
C TYR A 100 -14.32 9.61 -5.66
N VAL A 101 -13.49 9.43 -6.68
CA VAL A 101 -13.60 10.17 -7.96
C VAL A 101 -14.71 9.59 -8.82
N LYS A 102 -14.80 8.25 -8.90
CA LYS A 102 -15.85 7.55 -9.65
C LYS A 102 -16.08 6.12 -9.13
N LYS A 103 -17.15 5.49 -9.58
CA LYS A 103 -17.47 4.11 -9.24
C LYS A 103 -16.42 3.13 -9.78
N ALA A 104 -15.87 2.28 -8.92
CA ALA A 104 -14.93 1.23 -9.28
C ALA A 104 -15.67 -0.03 -9.73
N GLY A 105 -15.95 -0.14 -11.03
CA GLY A 105 -16.71 -1.25 -11.62
C GLY A 105 -15.90 -2.52 -11.88
N THR A 106 -14.58 -2.42 -11.86
CA THR A 106 -13.63 -3.52 -12.15
C THR A 106 -12.74 -3.80 -10.96
N GLY A 107 -11.76 -4.71 -11.09
CA GLY A 107 -10.62 -4.76 -10.18
C GLY A 107 -9.87 -3.43 -10.17
N VAL A 108 -9.10 -3.17 -9.13
CA VAL A 108 -8.38 -1.90 -8.96
C VAL A 108 -6.94 -2.14 -8.55
N GLU A 109 -6.09 -1.14 -8.80
CA GLU A 109 -4.73 -1.11 -8.29
C GLU A 109 -4.45 0.23 -7.59
N ALA A 110 -3.79 0.15 -6.44
CA ALA A 110 -3.27 1.32 -5.74
C ALA A 110 -1.82 1.56 -6.15
N VAL A 111 -1.52 2.79 -6.53
CA VAL A 111 -0.18 3.28 -6.83
C VAL A 111 0.20 4.29 -5.75
N ALA A 112 1.05 3.88 -4.82
CA ALA A 112 1.57 4.73 -3.75
C ALA A 112 2.91 5.33 -4.16
N THR A 113 3.07 6.62 -3.92
CA THR A 113 4.31 7.35 -4.21
C THR A 113 4.70 8.29 -3.08
N VAL A 114 5.99 8.39 -2.83
CA VAL A 114 6.58 9.38 -1.92
C VAL A 114 7.99 9.73 -2.39
N GLY A 115 8.42 10.94 -2.13
CA GLY A 115 9.81 11.35 -2.36
C GLY A 115 10.79 10.71 -1.35
N GLU A 116 12.04 11.12 -1.43
CA GLU A 116 13.05 10.69 -0.47
C GLU A 116 12.68 11.11 0.96
N ILE A 117 12.81 10.19 1.89
CA ILE A 117 12.58 10.44 3.32
C ILE A 117 13.92 10.38 4.04
N ALA A 118 14.54 11.53 4.23
CA ALA A 118 15.81 11.64 4.95
C ALA A 118 15.65 11.41 6.46
N GLU A 119 16.76 11.11 7.14
CA GLU A 119 16.82 11.14 8.60
C GLU A 119 16.51 12.54 9.13
N GLY A 120 16.00 12.61 10.34
CA GLY A 120 15.70 13.90 10.96
C GLY A 120 14.72 13.80 12.13
N PRO A 121 14.27 14.95 12.64
CA PRO A 121 13.30 15.00 13.73
C PRO A 121 11.97 14.36 13.31
N ALA A 122 11.17 14.04 14.32
CA ALA A 122 9.82 13.52 14.11
C ALA A 122 8.98 14.51 13.29
N ARG A 123 8.34 14.01 12.22
CA ARG A 123 7.53 14.82 11.32
C ARG A 123 6.46 14.01 10.62
N GLU A 124 5.50 14.69 10.07
CA GLU A 124 4.50 14.12 9.17
C GLU A 124 5.02 14.11 7.74
N VAL A 125 4.86 12.97 7.06
CA VAL A 125 5.21 12.79 5.66
C VAL A 125 3.95 12.37 4.91
N PRO A 126 3.42 13.21 4.00
CA PRO A 126 2.27 12.83 3.20
C PRO A 126 2.67 11.83 2.12
N VAL A 127 1.94 10.73 2.03
CA VAL A 127 2.07 9.71 0.99
C VAL A 127 0.87 9.78 0.08
N ALA A 128 1.08 10.02 -1.21
CA ALA A 128 0.03 10.04 -2.21
C ALA A 128 -0.29 8.63 -2.71
N VAL A 129 -1.57 8.33 -2.89
CA VAL A 129 -2.03 7.07 -3.47
C VAL A 129 -3.12 7.35 -4.49
N ASP A 130 -2.88 6.96 -5.74
CA ASP A 130 -3.90 6.89 -6.78
C ASP A 130 -4.41 5.45 -6.88
N ILE A 131 -5.74 5.28 -6.86
CA ILE A 131 -6.36 3.98 -7.11
C ILE A 131 -7.02 4.05 -8.48
N ARG A 132 -6.62 3.12 -9.34
CA ARG A 132 -7.03 3.07 -10.75
C ARG A 132 -7.80 1.79 -11.05
N ASP A 133 -8.73 1.88 -11.98
CA ASP A 133 -9.43 0.73 -12.52
C ASP A 133 -8.61 0.01 -13.61
N THR A 134 -9.14 -1.07 -14.19
CA THR A 134 -8.45 -1.83 -15.24
C THR A 134 -8.29 -1.08 -16.56
N ALA A 135 -8.98 0.05 -16.75
CA ALA A 135 -8.78 0.95 -17.88
C ALA A 135 -7.68 2.00 -17.59
N GLY A 136 -7.11 2.00 -16.39
CA GLY A 136 -6.09 2.96 -15.95
C GLY A 136 -6.66 4.30 -15.47
N GLU A 137 -8.00 4.41 -15.34
CA GLU A 137 -8.63 5.64 -14.87
C GLU A 137 -8.66 5.69 -13.33
N THR A 138 -8.36 6.86 -12.79
CA THR A 138 -8.41 7.07 -11.34
C THR A 138 -9.86 7.02 -10.84
N VAL A 139 -10.12 6.09 -9.92
CA VAL A 139 -11.43 5.90 -9.26
C VAL A 139 -11.44 6.44 -7.84
N CYS A 140 -10.27 6.52 -7.20
CA CYS A 140 -10.12 7.03 -5.84
C CYS A 140 -8.72 7.64 -5.68
N ARG A 141 -8.61 8.70 -4.88
CA ARG A 141 -7.34 9.27 -4.43
C ARG A 141 -7.28 9.26 -2.92
N ALA A 142 -6.11 9.00 -2.38
CA ALA A 142 -5.87 9.12 -0.96
C ALA A 142 -4.55 9.85 -0.70
N THR A 143 -4.50 10.58 0.40
CA THR A 143 -3.25 11.07 0.99
C THR A 143 -3.18 10.53 2.42
N ILE A 144 -2.13 9.78 2.72
CA ILE A 144 -1.94 9.18 4.04
C ILE A 144 -0.84 9.94 4.76
N ALA A 145 -1.17 10.50 5.91
CA ALA A 145 -0.23 11.20 6.78
C ALA A 145 0.56 10.17 7.59
N MET A 146 1.81 9.92 7.19
CA MET A 146 2.73 9.04 7.90
C MET A 146 3.54 9.84 8.91
N TRP A 147 3.40 9.51 10.20
CA TRP A 147 4.26 10.05 11.24
C TRP A 147 5.57 9.29 11.24
N VAL A 148 6.64 9.93 10.78
CA VAL A 148 7.99 9.38 10.73
C VAL A 148 8.82 9.97 11.86
N SER A 149 9.43 9.13 12.67
CA SER A 149 10.22 9.56 13.84
C SER A 149 11.43 8.67 14.08
N PRO A 150 12.49 9.16 14.76
CA PRO A 150 13.62 8.34 15.14
C PRO A 150 13.18 7.13 15.99
N ARG A 151 13.82 6.00 15.80
CA ARG A 151 13.69 4.86 16.73
C ARG A 151 14.32 5.25 18.07
N ARG A 152 13.66 4.89 19.17
CA ARG A 152 14.29 5.03 20.50
C ARG A 152 15.46 4.07 20.56
N PRO A 153 16.62 4.47 21.14
CA PRO A 153 17.64 3.50 21.50
C PRO A 153 17.04 2.42 22.39
N SER A 154 17.30 1.16 22.06
CA SER A 154 16.92 -0.01 22.88
C SER A 154 17.82 -0.09 24.10
#